data_96a66b3669765941f2be067cb87075e2
#
_entry.id   96a66b3669765941f2be067cb87075e2
#
_cell.length_a   1.000
_cell.length_b   1.000
_cell.length_c   1.000
_cell.angle_alpha   90.00
_cell.angle_beta   90.00
_cell.angle_gamma   90.00
#
_symmetry.space_group_name_H-M   'P 1'
#
loop_
_entity.id
_entity.type
_entity.pdbx_description
1 polymer ?
#
loop_
_entity_poly.entity_id
_entity_poly.type
_entity_poly.pdbx_seq_one_letter_code
_entity_poly.pdbx_strand_id
1 'polypeptide(L)'
;MNFHKQIKYSAFGVLAFLLGCAPVPLYHSGPYSKPAANVSTGKSDKTNDQKAEWPLTATTGIASYYGKEFHGRKTANGETFDMNAMTAAHRTLPFGTMVRVTNLANDKFITVRINDRGPFIKGRIIDLSYGAAKEIDLLSVGQVRLEVLKYPK
;
A
#
# COMPACT_ATOMS: atom_id res chain seq x y z
N MET A 1 27.75 -37.73 -34.89
CA MET A 1 27.06 -38.77 -34.08
C MET A 1 25.84 -38.13 -33.48
N ASN A 2 24.68 -38.45 -34.08
CA ASN A 2 23.38 -37.90 -33.71
C ASN A 2 22.76 -38.74 -32.62
N PHE A 3 22.35 -38.11 -31.49
CA PHE A 3 21.48 -38.76 -30.54
C PHE A 3 20.14 -38.02 -30.49
N HIS A 4 19.22 -38.48 -31.30
CA HIS A 4 17.80 -38.18 -31.17
C HIS A 4 17.25 -38.99 -30.00
N LYS A 5 16.78 -38.32 -28.93
CA LYS A 5 16.03 -38.95 -27.84
C LYS A 5 14.55 -38.66 -28.06
N GLN A 6 13.85 -39.66 -28.56
CA GLN A 6 12.40 -39.72 -28.75
C GLN A 6 11.72 -39.76 -27.38
N ILE A 7 10.86 -38.78 -27.12
CA ILE A 7 9.94 -38.84 -25.97
C ILE A 7 8.62 -39.43 -26.47
N LYS A 8 8.33 -40.66 -25.99
CA LYS A 8 7.06 -41.35 -26.26
C LYS A 8 5.94 -40.72 -25.43
N TYR A 9 4.92 -40.24 -26.11
CA TYR A 9 3.65 -39.89 -25.49
C TYR A 9 2.86 -41.17 -25.22
N SER A 10 2.59 -41.46 -23.96
CA SER A 10 1.65 -42.49 -23.53
C SER A 10 0.27 -41.84 -23.39
N ALA A 11 -0.62 -42.16 -24.29
CA ALA A 11 -2.04 -41.85 -24.20
C ALA A 11 -2.70 -42.90 -23.30
N PHE A 12 -3.30 -42.49 -22.22
CA PHE A 12 -4.41 -43.24 -21.58
C PHE A 12 -5.10 -42.40 -20.52
N GLY A 13 -6.41 -42.32 -20.59
CA GLY A 13 -7.26 -42.01 -19.45
C GLY A 13 -8.21 -40.83 -19.60
N VAL A 14 -9.21 -40.95 -20.50
CA VAL A 14 -10.45 -40.19 -20.36
C VAL A 14 -11.20 -40.73 -19.16
N LEU A 15 -11.30 -39.94 -18.08
CA LEU A 15 -12.26 -40.21 -17.03
C LEU A 15 -13.16 -38.99 -16.87
N ALA A 16 -14.37 -39.15 -17.39
CA ALA A 16 -15.48 -38.24 -17.22
C ALA A 16 -15.86 -38.22 -15.72
N PHE A 17 -15.76 -37.07 -15.04
CA PHE A 17 -16.42 -36.86 -13.78
C PHE A 17 -17.55 -35.85 -13.93
N LEU A 18 -18.69 -36.35 -13.53
CA LEU A 18 -20.02 -35.77 -13.55
C LEU A 18 -20.11 -34.48 -12.76
N LEU A 19 -21.01 -33.63 -13.24
CA LEU A 19 -21.58 -32.43 -12.64
C LEU A 19 -21.69 -32.51 -11.11
N GLY A 20 -20.94 -31.67 -10.43
CA GLY A 20 -21.22 -31.24 -9.08
C GLY A 20 -21.49 -29.74 -9.11
N CYS A 21 -22.76 -29.35 -9.24
CA CYS A 21 -23.22 -27.98 -9.01
C CYS A 21 -23.04 -27.68 -7.52
N ALA A 22 -21.96 -26.98 -7.15
CA ALA A 22 -21.85 -26.39 -5.82
C ALA A 22 -22.64 -25.08 -5.80
N PRO A 23 -23.59 -24.88 -4.85
CA PRO A 23 -24.30 -23.62 -4.73
C PRO A 23 -23.33 -22.52 -4.26
N VAL A 24 -23.23 -21.45 -5.04
CA VAL A 24 -22.59 -20.21 -4.63
C VAL A 24 -23.33 -19.67 -3.41
N PRO A 25 -22.64 -19.31 -2.31
CA PRO A 25 -23.30 -18.67 -1.20
C PRO A 25 -23.86 -17.30 -1.65
N LEU A 26 -25.18 -17.17 -1.63
CA LEU A 26 -25.86 -15.90 -1.77
C LEU A 26 -25.41 -14.99 -0.61
N TYR A 27 -24.64 -13.96 -0.95
CA TYR A 27 -24.34 -12.86 -0.04
C TYR A 27 -25.65 -12.13 0.27
N HIS A 28 -26.20 -12.38 1.46
CA HIS A 28 -27.33 -11.63 1.98
C HIS A 28 -26.87 -10.21 2.32
N SER A 29 -27.24 -9.26 1.49
CA SER A 29 -27.22 -7.84 1.83
C SER A 29 -28.30 -7.59 2.89
N GLY A 30 -27.92 -7.71 4.16
CA GLY A 30 -28.75 -7.24 5.26
C GLY A 30 -28.87 -5.71 5.21
N PRO A 31 -30.06 -5.16 5.53
CA PRO A 31 -30.25 -3.72 5.51
C PRO A 31 -29.40 -3.07 6.60
N TYR A 32 -28.51 -2.17 6.19
CA TYR A 32 -27.76 -1.28 7.08
C TYR A 32 -28.76 -0.33 7.74
N SER A 33 -29.16 -0.61 8.98
CA SER A 33 -29.98 0.29 9.78
C SER A 33 -29.14 1.47 10.27
N LYS A 34 -29.44 2.65 9.75
CA LYS A 34 -28.96 3.94 10.25
C LYS A 34 -29.25 4.06 11.76
N PRO A 35 -28.27 4.37 12.62
CA PRO A 35 -28.59 4.73 14.00
C PRO A 35 -29.30 6.08 14.02
N ALA A 36 -30.45 6.12 14.70
CA ALA A 36 -31.27 7.31 14.91
C ALA A 36 -30.48 8.38 15.70
N ALA A 37 -30.57 9.61 15.22
CA ALA A 37 -30.06 10.78 15.91
C ALA A 37 -30.81 10.98 17.23
N ASN A 38 -30.15 10.81 18.38
CA ASN A 38 -30.62 11.31 19.66
C ASN A 38 -30.09 12.73 19.86
N VAL A 39 -31.00 13.68 19.69
CA VAL A 39 -30.79 15.08 20.12
C VAL A 39 -30.87 15.10 21.65
N SER A 40 -29.77 15.42 22.30
CA SER A 40 -29.73 15.85 23.69
C SER A 40 -28.93 17.15 23.77
N THR A 41 -29.65 18.22 24.01
CA THR A 41 -29.17 19.56 24.38
C THR A 41 -28.36 19.50 25.68
N GLY A 42 -27.11 19.92 25.66
CA GLY A 42 -26.21 19.99 26.83
C GLY A 42 -24.99 20.88 26.56
N LYS A 43 -25.17 22.14 26.90
CA LYS A 43 -24.19 23.16 27.40
C LYS A 43 -22.71 23.01 27.02
N SER A 44 -22.25 24.08 26.40
CA SER A 44 -20.87 24.39 25.96
C SER A 44 -19.81 24.18 27.06
N ASP A 45 -18.82 23.34 26.74
CA ASP A 45 -17.46 23.53 27.23
C ASP A 45 -16.51 23.53 26.03
N LYS A 46 -15.84 24.66 25.83
CA LYS A 46 -14.83 24.87 24.80
C LYS A 46 -13.53 24.23 25.25
N THR A 47 -13.33 22.96 24.94
CA THR A 47 -12.02 22.37 24.81
C THR A 47 -11.82 22.07 23.31
N ASN A 48 -10.95 22.89 22.72
CA ASN A 48 -10.61 22.84 21.29
C ASN A 48 -9.62 21.69 21.03
N ASP A 49 -10.06 20.46 21.25
CA ASP A 49 -9.42 19.26 20.71
C ASP A 49 -10.01 19.00 19.33
N GLN A 50 -9.44 19.66 18.32
CA GLN A 50 -9.60 19.24 16.92
C GLN A 50 -8.97 17.85 16.79
N LYS A 51 -9.78 16.81 17.09
CA LYS A 51 -9.51 15.44 16.68
C LYS A 51 -9.46 15.44 15.17
N ALA A 52 -8.25 15.54 14.62
CA ALA A 52 -8.03 15.44 13.19
C ALA A 52 -8.63 14.11 12.72
N GLU A 53 -9.70 14.16 11.91
CA GLU A 53 -10.25 12.97 11.29
C GLU A 53 -9.20 12.35 10.37
N TRP A 54 -8.78 11.19 10.69
CA TRP A 54 -7.75 10.42 10.01
C TRP A 54 -8.39 9.36 9.12
N PRO A 55 -7.90 9.13 7.90
CA PRO A 55 -6.81 9.84 7.17
C PRO A 55 -7.31 11.10 6.45
N LEU A 56 -6.45 12.11 6.29
CA LEU A 56 -6.78 13.34 5.55
C LEU A 56 -7.08 13.06 4.07
N THR A 57 -6.36 12.13 3.46
CA THR A 57 -6.60 11.59 2.12
C THR A 57 -6.08 10.16 2.05
N ALA A 58 -6.73 9.31 1.25
CA ALA A 58 -6.30 7.94 0.98
C ALA A 58 -6.24 7.69 -0.53
N THR A 59 -5.21 6.99 -0.97
CA THR A 59 -4.99 6.61 -2.38
C THR A 59 -4.37 5.22 -2.46
N THR A 60 -4.77 4.43 -3.46
CA THR A 60 -4.18 3.11 -3.73
C THR A 60 -3.37 3.16 -5.02
N GLY A 61 -2.24 2.46 -5.05
CA GLY A 61 -1.39 2.39 -6.24
C GLY A 61 -0.16 1.52 -6.03
N ILE A 62 0.76 1.60 -6.98
CA ILE A 62 1.99 0.80 -6.97
C ILE A 62 3.09 1.54 -6.21
N ALA A 63 3.77 0.81 -5.31
CA ALA A 63 5.00 1.25 -4.65
C ALA A 63 6.21 0.45 -5.12
N SER A 64 7.37 1.06 -4.96
CA SER A 64 8.69 0.45 -5.11
C SER A 64 9.60 0.97 -4.00
N TYR A 65 10.89 0.68 -4.04
CA TYR A 65 11.87 1.21 -3.10
C TYR A 65 13.21 1.54 -3.78
N TYR A 66 14.00 2.41 -3.14
CA TYR A 66 15.35 2.77 -3.60
C TYR A 66 16.40 1.74 -3.20
N GLY A 67 17.31 1.42 -4.11
CA GLY A 67 18.45 0.57 -3.87
C GLY A 67 19.60 1.27 -3.12
N LYS A 68 20.65 0.49 -2.81
CA LYS A 68 21.86 0.97 -2.10
C LYS A 68 22.59 2.08 -2.85
N GLU A 69 22.47 2.12 -4.16
CA GLU A 69 23.15 3.07 -5.06
C GLU A 69 22.74 4.54 -4.83
N PHE A 70 21.65 4.78 -4.11
CA PHE A 70 21.20 6.12 -3.74
C PHE A 70 21.66 6.55 -2.35
N HIS A 71 22.16 5.64 -1.52
CA HIS A 71 22.62 5.97 -0.16
C HIS A 71 23.71 7.03 -0.18
N GLY A 72 23.57 8.05 0.67
CA GLY A 72 24.50 9.18 0.74
C GLY A 72 24.28 10.29 -0.31
N ARG A 73 23.42 10.09 -1.30
CA ARG A 73 23.07 11.13 -2.28
C ARG A 73 22.11 12.16 -1.68
N LYS A 74 22.06 13.36 -2.29
CA LYS A 74 21.10 14.39 -1.90
C LYS A 74 19.70 14.06 -2.41
N THR A 75 18.72 14.18 -1.53
CA THR A 75 17.29 14.12 -1.86
C THR A 75 16.80 15.48 -2.38
N ALA A 76 15.62 15.52 -2.95
CA ALA A 76 15.05 16.75 -3.53
C ALA A 76 14.79 17.86 -2.47
N ASN A 77 14.64 17.51 -1.19
CA ASN A 77 14.55 18.52 -0.12
C ASN A 77 15.92 18.96 0.43
N GLY A 78 17.04 18.44 -0.11
CA GLY A 78 18.41 18.78 0.29
C GLY A 78 19.01 17.94 1.40
N GLU A 79 18.26 16.99 2.00
CA GLU A 79 18.78 16.04 2.97
C GLU A 79 19.74 15.04 2.30
N THR A 80 20.56 14.37 3.11
CA THR A 80 21.32 13.20 2.64
C THR A 80 20.45 11.96 2.78
N PHE A 81 20.25 11.21 1.69
CA PHE A 81 19.45 10.00 1.71
C PHE A 81 20.09 8.91 2.57
N ASP A 82 19.37 8.47 3.58
CA ASP A 82 19.68 7.28 4.36
C ASP A 82 18.73 6.16 3.96
N MET A 83 19.25 5.09 3.39
CA MET A 83 18.46 3.94 2.97
C MET A 83 17.75 3.23 4.11
N ASN A 84 18.18 3.40 5.36
CA ASN A 84 17.57 2.75 6.53
C ASN A 84 16.54 3.65 7.23
N ALA A 85 16.47 4.94 6.91
CA ALA A 85 15.52 5.87 7.51
C ALA A 85 14.10 5.64 6.99
N MET A 86 13.08 5.97 7.80
CA MET A 86 11.67 5.85 7.42
C MET A 86 11.24 7.05 6.57
N THR A 87 11.69 7.07 5.31
CA THR A 87 11.43 8.14 4.34
C THR A 87 10.93 7.60 3.00
N ALA A 88 10.37 8.48 2.19
CA ALA A 88 9.88 8.12 0.87
C ALA A 88 9.90 9.32 -0.11
N ALA A 89 9.85 9.01 -1.41
CA ALA A 89 9.59 9.97 -2.47
C ALA A 89 8.13 9.94 -2.89
N HIS A 90 7.57 11.12 -3.09
CA HIS A 90 6.25 11.32 -3.68
C HIS A 90 6.28 12.51 -4.65
N ARG A 91 5.45 12.44 -5.73
CA ARG A 91 5.51 13.46 -6.79
C ARG A 91 5.10 14.85 -6.32
N THR A 92 4.02 14.94 -5.55
CA THR A 92 3.33 16.20 -5.25
C THR A 92 3.12 16.51 -3.78
N LEU A 93 3.14 15.50 -2.88
CA LEU A 93 2.97 15.77 -1.45
C LEU A 93 4.09 16.69 -0.95
N PRO A 94 3.78 17.69 -0.11
CA PRO A 94 4.79 18.58 0.47
C PRO A 94 5.88 17.79 1.20
N PHE A 95 7.12 18.28 1.18
CA PHE A 95 8.19 17.70 1.99
C PHE A 95 7.83 17.80 3.48
N GLY A 96 8.12 16.76 4.25
CA GLY A 96 7.75 16.67 5.66
C GLY A 96 6.36 16.06 5.91
N THR A 97 5.56 15.84 4.87
CA THR A 97 4.28 15.13 5.02
C THR A 97 4.51 13.73 5.59
N MET A 98 3.71 13.37 6.60
CA MET A 98 3.72 12.02 7.17
C MET A 98 2.64 11.18 6.50
N VAL A 99 3.02 10.02 6.00
CA VAL A 99 2.15 9.11 5.24
C VAL A 99 2.22 7.72 5.84
N ARG A 100 1.07 7.11 6.13
CA ARG A 100 0.98 5.67 6.37
C ARG A 100 0.97 4.95 5.03
N VAL A 101 1.82 3.97 4.88
CA VAL A 101 1.89 3.08 3.71
C VAL A 101 1.54 1.68 4.17
N THR A 102 0.45 1.13 3.66
CA THR A 102 -0.01 -0.23 3.96
C THR A 102 0.24 -1.10 2.73
N ASN A 103 0.99 -2.19 2.89
CA ASN A 103 1.15 -3.22 1.87
C ASN A 103 -0.12 -4.06 1.79
N LEU A 104 -0.82 -4.03 0.65
CA LEU A 104 -2.11 -4.71 0.47
C LEU A 104 -2.01 -6.23 0.34
N ALA A 105 -0.78 -6.78 0.25
CA ALA A 105 -0.58 -8.24 0.19
C ALA A 105 -0.56 -8.90 1.58
N ASN A 106 -0.25 -8.14 2.65
CA ASN A 106 -0.07 -8.69 3.99
C ASN A 106 -0.58 -7.79 5.12
N ASP A 107 -1.23 -6.66 4.79
CA ASP A 107 -1.78 -5.65 5.70
C ASP A 107 -0.76 -5.00 6.67
N LYS A 108 0.55 -5.26 6.49
CA LYS A 108 1.58 -4.55 7.24
C LYS A 108 1.64 -3.09 6.83
N PHE A 109 1.90 -2.21 7.77
CA PHE A 109 2.01 -0.78 7.49
C PHE A 109 3.20 -0.14 8.20
N ILE A 110 3.65 0.97 7.63
CA ILE A 110 4.72 1.83 8.17
C ILE A 110 4.34 3.30 7.96
N THR A 111 4.77 4.16 8.85
CA THR A 111 4.67 5.61 8.66
C THR A 111 6.01 6.14 8.16
N VAL A 112 5.98 6.85 7.03
CA VAL A 112 7.15 7.45 6.40
C VAL A 112 6.98 8.96 6.27
N ARG A 113 8.11 9.67 6.23
CA ARG A 113 8.16 11.11 5.93
C ARG A 113 8.57 11.32 4.47
N ILE A 114 7.83 12.17 3.76
CA ILE A 114 8.17 12.55 2.40
C ILE A 114 9.35 13.55 2.43
N ASN A 115 10.47 13.18 1.81
CA ASN A 115 11.66 14.04 1.71
C ASN A 115 12.26 14.06 0.30
N ASP A 116 11.67 13.33 -0.65
CA ASP A 116 12.19 13.28 -2.01
C ASP A 116 11.07 13.39 -3.07
N ARG A 117 11.47 13.58 -4.35
CA ARG A 117 10.58 13.65 -5.51
C ARG A 117 10.69 12.40 -6.38
N GLY A 118 9.55 11.92 -6.82
CA GLY A 118 9.35 10.69 -7.57
C GLY A 118 8.13 9.93 -7.05
N PRO A 119 7.86 8.75 -7.54
CA PRO A 119 8.47 8.10 -8.71
C PRO A 119 8.08 8.79 -10.03
N PHE A 120 9.01 8.81 -11.01
CA PHE A 120 8.74 9.30 -12.35
C PHE A 120 8.40 8.16 -13.34
N ILE A 121 8.25 6.94 -12.83
CA ILE A 121 7.81 5.77 -13.58
C ILE A 121 6.27 5.72 -13.55
N LYS A 122 5.65 5.56 -14.72
CA LYS A 122 4.19 5.49 -14.87
C LYS A 122 3.61 4.34 -14.02
N GLY A 123 2.51 4.64 -13.33
CA GLY A 123 1.79 3.67 -12.49
C GLY A 123 2.27 3.59 -11.04
N ARG A 124 3.50 4.01 -10.72
CA ARG A 124 3.98 4.10 -9.33
C ARG A 124 3.53 5.41 -8.70
N ILE A 125 3.17 5.33 -7.42
CA ILE A 125 2.72 6.48 -6.62
C ILE A 125 3.69 6.89 -5.53
N ILE A 126 4.52 5.96 -5.03
CA ILE A 126 5.50 6.19 -3.97
C ILE A 126 6.71 5.28 -4.15
N ASP A 127 7.90 5.79 -3.81
CA ASP A 127 9.11 4.98 -3.67
C ASP A 127 9.61 5.09 -2.22
N LEU A 128 9.71 3.96 -1.54
CA LEU A 128 10.12 3.87 -0.13
C LEU A 128 11.66 3.83 -0.02
N SER A 129 12.22 4.21 1.13
CA SER A 129 13.55 3.77 1.50
C SER A 129 13.58 2.25 1.64
N TYR A 130 14.76 1.63 1.54
CA TYR A 130 14.92 0.20 1.76
C TYR A 130 14.45 -0.24 3.15
N GLY A 131 14.82 0.53 4.20
CA GLY A 131 14.38 0.26 5.58
C GLY A 131 12.87 0.25 5.72
N ALA A 132 12.17 1.25 5.18
CA ALA A 132 10.71 1.32 5.22
C ALA A 132 10.06 0.16 4.45
N ALA A 133 10.57 -0.18 3.27
CA ALA A 133 10.07 -1.29 2.46
C ALA A 133 10.24 -2.64 3.17
N LYS A 134 11.36 -2.84 3.86
CA LYS A 134 11.65 -4.05 4.65
C LYS A 134 10.65 -4.26 5.79
N GLU A 135 10.25 -3.21 6.50
CA GLU A 135 9.30 -3.29 7.62
C GLU A 135 7.92 -3.82 7.20
N ILE A 136 7.53 -3.60 5.96
CA ILE A 136 6.23 -4.04 5.43
C ILE A 136 6.36 -5.20 4.42
N ASP A 137 7.51 -5.87 4.36
CA ASP A 137 7.85 -6.95 3.42
C ASP A 137 7.59 -6.56 1.95
N LEU A 138 7.87 -5.32 1.57
CA LEU A 138 7.72 -4.80 0.20
C LEU A 138 9.09 -4.72 -0.50
N LEU A 139 9.83 -5.81 -0.58
CA LEU A 139 11.15 -5.87 -1.24
C LEU A 139 11.06 -6.12 -2.76
N SER A 140 9.92 -5.79 -3.35
CA SER A 140 9.66 -5.75 -4.79
C SER A 140 8.59 -4.69 -5.08
N VAL A 141 8.21 -4.55 -6.35
CA VAL A 141 7.08 -3.70 -6.74
C VAL A 141 5.77 -4.35 -6.24
N GLY A 142 4.93 -3.59 -5.57
CA GLY A 142 3.68 -4.11 -5.00
C GLY A 142 2.59 -3.05 -4.81
N GLN A 143 1.36 -3.50 -4.59
CA GLN A 143 0.23 -2.61 -4.33
C GLN A 143 0.21 -2.14 -2.88
N VAL A 144 0.01 -0.84 -2.69
CA VAL A 144 -0.09 -0.22 -1.38
C VAL A 144 -1.28 0.73 -1.31
N ARG A 145 -1.74 0.97 -0.08
CA ARG A 145 -2.62 2.08 0.26
C ARG A 145 -1.79 3.15 0.98
N LEU A 146 -1.90 4.39 0.51
CA LEU A 146 -1.32 5.58 1.14
C LEU A 146 -2.40 6.34 1.88
N GLU A 147 -2.12 6.73 3.10
CA GLU A 147 -3.00 7.54 3.94
C GLU A 147 -2.19 8.72 4.47
N VAL A 148 -2.57 9.93 4.08
CA VAL A 148 -1.90 11.16 4.58
C VAL A 148 -2.33 11.36 6.02
N LEU A 149 -1.36 11.35 6.92
CA LEU A 149 -1.56 11.46 8.34
C LEU A 149 -1.40 12.91 8.82
N LYS A 150 -0.43 13.63 8.30
CA LYS A 150 -0.12 14.99 8.72
C LYS A 150 0.64 15.72 7.62
N TYR A 151 0.20 16.94 7.29
CA TYR A 151 0.99 17.87 6.49
C TYR A 151 2.03 18.60 7.36
N PRO A 152 3.13 19.07 6.78
CA PRO A 152 4.06 19.95 7.48
C PRO A 152 3.34 21.23 7.90
N LYS A 153 3.76 21.79 9.05
CA LYS A 153 3.30 23.12 9.52
C LYS A 153 3.98 24.22 8.73
#